data_ce499605be389caab4579261c0b2df49
#
_entry.id   ce499605be389caab4579261c0b2df49
#
_cell.length_a   1.000
_cell.length_b   1.000
_cell.length_c   1.000
_cell.angle_alpha   90.00
_cell.angle_beta   90.00
_cell.angle_gamma   90.00
#
_symmetry.space_group_name_H-M   'P 1'
#
loop_
_entity.id
_entity.type
_entity.pdbx_description
1 polymer ?
#
loop_
_entity_poly.entity_id
_entity_poly.type
_entity_poly.pdbx_seq_one_letter_code
_entity_poly.pdbx_strand_id
1 'polypeptide(L)'
;DAFIDMDGDVLTYTATLADGSALPSWLVFDGATQTFSGTPSYDDAGVLAVKVMATDPEGLFAEQVFSLDVIDVNRTPEAVVPVDNPQEVFENQAFSYALPVDAFIDMDGDVLTYTATLADGSALPSWLVFDAATQTFSGTPSYDDSGVLSVKVMVSDGQLSAEQVFDLTVINVNQSPEALVPLDAQSTNEGEAFSYQLPVDAFIDMDGDVLTYTATLADGSALPSWLVFDAATQTFSGTPSYDDSGVLSVKVMVSDGQLSAEQVFDLTVINVNQSPEALVPLDAQSTNEGEAFSYQLPVDAFIDMDGDVLTYTATLADGSALPSWLVFDAATQTFSGTPSYDDAGVLAVKVVAIDPKGESAEQLFSLDVIDVNRAPEAVVPVDNPQEVFESQAFNYQIPVDAFIDMDGDVLTYTATLADGSALPSWLVFD
;
A
#
# COMPACT_ATOMS: atom_id res chain seq x y z
N ASP A 1 -26.26 98.19 -29.94
CA ASP A 1 -27.60 98.11 -29.40
C ASP A 1 -28.39 97.13 -30.28
N ALA A 2 -29.02 96.14 -29.63
CA ALA A 2 -29.78 95.08 -30.34
C ALA A 2 -31.20 95.60 -30.72
N PHE A 3 -31.69 96.59 -30.00
CA PHE A 3 -32.96 97.24 -30.23
C PHE A 3 -32.75 98.75 -30.24
N ILE A 4 -33.45 99.45 -31.11
CA ILE A 4 -33.43 100.91 -31.24
C ILE A 4 -34.89 101.43 -31.28
N ASP A 5 -35.17 102.42 -30.48
CA ASP A 5 -36.37 103.21 -30.62
C ASP A 5 -36.11 104.49 -31.44
N MET A 6 -36.92 104.75 -32.47
CA MET A 6 -36.65 105.86 -33.40
C MET A 6 -37.08 107.20 -32.85
N ASP A 7 -38.00 107.19 -31.88
CA ASP A 7 -38.56 108.38 -31.18
C ASP A 7 -37.73 108.72 -29.94
N GLY A 8 -36.82 107.78 -29.53
CA GLY A 8 -35.86 108.00 -28.46
C GLY A 8 -36.40 107.59 -27.07
N ASP A 9 -37.46 106.83 -27.03
CA ASP A 9 -38.08 106.36 -25.79
C ASP A 9 -37.21 105.33 -25.07
N VAL A 10 -37.37 105.22 -23.77
CA VAL A 10 -36.65 104.27 -22.92
C VAL A 10 -37.33 102.92 -23.00
N LEU A 11 -36.68 101.99 -23.57
CA LEU A 11 -37.15 100.59 -23.71
C LEU A 11 -37.07 99.82 -22.41
N THR A 12 -38.05 99.00 -22.15
CA THR A 12 -38.11 97.98 -21.10
C THR A 12 -37.83 96.59 -21.74
N TYR A 13 -37.10 95.78 -21.05
CA TYR A 13 -36.66 94.45 -21.59
C TYR A 13 -37.23 93.32 -20.78
N THR A 14 -37.75 92.31 -21.44
CA THR A 14 -38.20 91.07 -20.86
C THR A 14 -37.67 89.88 -21.68
N ALA A 15 -37.58 88.73 -21.06
CA ALA A 15 -37.14 87.52 -21.79
C ALA A 15 -38.08 86.36 -21.42
N THR A 16 -38.33 85.48 -22.41
CA THR A 16 -39.12 84.26 -22.32
C THR A 16 -38.46 83.22 -23.26
N LEU A 17 -38.98 82.00 -23.22
CA LEU A 17 -38.66 81.10 -24.35
C LEU A 17 -39.42 81.52 -25.61
N ALA A 18 -39.00 81.07 -26.78
CA ALA A 18 -39.54 81.46 -28.08
C ALA A 18 -41.07 81.13 -28.20
N ASP A 19 -41.51 80.07 -27.52
CA ASP A 19 -42.94 79.72 -27.44
C ASP A 19 -43.77 80.58 -26.47
N GLY A 20 -43.10 81.46 -25.75
CA GLY A 20 -43.74 82.35 -24.78
C GLY A 20 -43.78 81.81 -23.35
N SER A 21 -43.26 80.61 -23.08
CA SER A 21 -43.12 80.08 -21.73
C SER A 21 -42.03 80.83 -20.96
N ALA A 22 -42.04 80.69 -19.61
CA ALA A 22 -41.03 81.26 -18.75
C ALA A 22 -39.67 80.62 -19.01
N LEU A 23 -38.57 81.40 -18.80
CA LEU A 23 -37.24 80.84 -18.75
C LEU A 23 -37.12 79.71 -17.72
N PRO A 24 -36.31 78.70 -17.94
CA PRO A 24 -36.03 77.67 -16.93
C PRO A 24 -35.48 78.33 -15.65
N SER A 25 -35.72 77.73 -14.49
CA SER A 25 -35.40 78.27 -13.18
C SER A 25 -33.96 78.67 -12.95
N TRP A 26 -33.09 78.04 -13.66
CA TRP A 26 -31.61 78.25 -13.59
C TRP A 26 -31.15 79.47 -14.47
N LEU A 27 -31.99 79.94 -15.42
CA LEU A 27 -31.67 81.03 -16.32
C LEU A 27 -32.46 82.30 -15.94
N VAL A 28 -31.79 83.32 -15.48
CA VAL A 28 -32.38 84.61 -15.06
C VAL A 28 -31.98 85.70 -16.06
N PHE A 29 -32.98 86.54 -16.43
CA PHE A 29 -32.72 87.72 -17.24
C PHE A 29 -32.91 88.98 -16.41
N ASP A 30 -31.92 89.85 -16.31
CA ASP A 30 -32.01 91.16 -15.69
C ASP A 30 -32.30 92.20 -16.80
N GLY A 31 -33.53 92.68 -16.86
CA GLY A 31 -33.97 93.64 -17.87
C GLY A 31 -33.29 94.99 -17.75
N ALA A 32 -32.78 95.39 -16.57
CA ALA A 32 -32.07 96.65 -16.36
C ALA A 32 -30.64 96.66 -16.93
N THR A 33 -29.95 95.54 -16.75
CA THR A 33 -28.61 95.36 -17.27
C THR A 33 -28.54 94.58 -18.61
N GLN A 34 -29.69 94.07 -19.05
CA GLN A 34 -29.88 93.30 -20.29
C GLN A 34 -28.97 92.07 -20.29
N THR A 35 -28.78 91.45 -19.15
CA THR A 35 -27.82 90.33 -18.94
C THR A 35 -28.59 89.08 -18.56
N PHE A 36 -28.22 87.96 -19.22
CA PHE A 36 -28.55 86.61 -18.83
C PHE A 36 -27.49 86.09 -17.89
N SER A 37 -27.96 85.44 -16.83
CA SER A 37 -27.09 84.72 -15.87
C SER A 37 -27.74 83.47 -15.36
N GLY A 38 -26.93 82.45 -15.03
CA GLY A 38 -27.46 81.22 -14.44
C GLY A 38 -26.40 80.07 -14.58
N THR A 39 -26.77 78.99 -13.91
CA THR A 39 -25.95 77.77 -13.96
C THR A 39 -26.87 76.57 -14.24
N PRO A 40 -26.82 76.02 -15.46
CA PRO A 40 -27.63 74.85 -15.77
C PRO A 40 -27.17 73.66 -14.91
N SER A 41 -28.06 72.81 -14.55
CA SER A 41 -27.74 71.45 -13.99
C SER A 41 -27.42 70.45 -15.11
N TYR A 42 -27.02 69.29 -14.75
CA TYR A 42 -26.75 68.22 -15.70
C TYR A 42 -28.00 67.74 -16.46
N ASP A 43 -29.22 68.04 -15.91
CA ASP A 43 -30.46 67.64 -16.57
C ASP A 43 -31.03 68.74 -17.55
N ASP A 44 -30.26 69.79 -17.71
CA ASP A 44 -30.68 70.92 -18.53
C ASP A 44 -30.04 70.99 -19.93
N ALA A 45 -29.33 69.90 -20.31
CA ALA A 45 -28.66 69.81 -21.62
C ALA A 45 -29.71 69.94 -22.75
N GLY A 46 -29.31 70.67 -23.78
CA GLY A 46 -30.14 70.85 -24.97
C GLY A 46 -30.20 72.28 -25.45
N VAL A 47 -30.95 72.53 -26.51
CA VAL A 47 -31.07 73.83 -27.16
C VAL A 47 -32.30 74.58 -26.70
N LEU A 48 -32.12 75.70 -26.04
CA LEU A 48 -33.17 76.64 -25.68
C LEU A 48 -33.25 77.71 -26.74
N ALA A 49 -34.44 77.96 -27.30
CA ALA A 49 -34.74 79.12 -28.10
C ALA A 49 -35.23 80.25 -27.17
N VAL A 50 -34.36 81.23 -26.92
CA VAL A 50 -34.62 82.32 -26.00
C VAL A 50 -35.08 83.59 -26.78
N LYS A 51 -36.18 84.19 -26.38
CA LYS A 51 -36.77 85.40 -26.96
C LYS A 51 -36.53 86.52 -26.00
N VAL A 52 -35.99 87.66 -26.48
CA VAL A 52 -35.91 88.95 -25.81
C VAL A 52 -36.89 89.86 -26.48
N MET A 53 -37.67 90.56 -25.69
CA MET A 53 -38.62 91.54 -26.13
C MET A 53 -38.27 92.94 -25.53
N ALA A 54 -38.14 93.90 -26.35
CA ALA A 54 -37.98 95.31 -26.00
C ALA A 54 -39.35 96.04 -26.23
N THR A 55 -39.84 96.72 -25.21
CA THR A 55 -41.14 97.38 -25.24
C THR A 55 -41.00 98.86 -24.88
N ASP A 56 -41.59 99.74 -25.64
CA ASP A 56 -41.63 101.15 -25.39
C ASP A 56 -42.70 101.52 -24.35
N PRO A 57 -42.82 102.81 -23.88
CA PRO A 57 -43.86 103.23 -22.91
C PRO A 57 -45.29 103.14 -23.43
N GLU A 58 -45.50 103.16 -24.73
CA GLU A 58 -46.80 103.05 -25.41
C GLU A 58 -47.24 101.61 -25.62
N GLY A 59 -46.37 100.65 -25.33
CA GLY A 59 -46.63 99.17 -25.41
C GLY A 59 -46.32 98.56 -26.79
N LEU A 60 -45.68 99.33 -27.69
CA LEU A 60 -45.17 98.73 -28.94
C LEU A 60 -43.89 97.99 -28.63
N PHE A 61 -43.62 96.89 -29.36
CA PHE A 61 -42.48 96.00 -29.06
C PHE A 61 -41.78 95.49 -30.30
N ALA A 62 -40.55 95.17 -30.12
CA ALA A 62 -39.73 94.36 -31.04
C ALA A 62 -39.14 93.14 -30.31
N GLU A 63 -39.02 92.06 -31.02
CA GLU A 63 -38.47 90.83 -30.44
C GLU A 63 -37.31 90.25 -31.27
N GLN A 64 -36.40 89.61 -30.58
CA GLN A 64 -35.30 88.77 -31.21
C GLN A 64 -35.24 87.47 -30.49
N VAL A 65 -34.91 86.43 -31.25
CA VAL A 65 -34.69 85.08 -30.76
C VAL A 65 -33.27 84.66 -30.99
N PHE A 66 -32.64 84.04 -30.01
CA PHE A 66 -31.33 83.41 -30.14
C PHE A 66 -31.40 82.01 -29.53
N SER A 67 -30.49 81.12 -29.97
CA SER A 67 -30.31 79.80 -29.43
C SER A 67 -29.22 79.80 -28.34
N LEU A 68 -29.59 79.25 -27.16
CA LEU A 68 -28.65 78.93 -26.11
C LEU A 68 -28.51 77.39 -26.10
N ASP A 69 -27.34 76.92 -26.45
CA ASP A 69 -27.01 75.48 -26.46
C ASP A 69 -26.32 75.14 -25.14
N VAL A 70 -26.98 74.36 -24.31
CA VAL A 70 -26.44 73.81 -23.07
C VAL A 70 -25.84 72.44 -23.46
N ILE A 71 -24.51 72.42 -23.54
CA ILE A 71 -23.77 71.23 -23.94
C ILE A 71 -23.81 70.22 -22.83
N ASP A 72 -24.22 69.00 -23.15
CA ASP A 72 -24.18 67.86 -22.24
C ASP A 72 -22.72 67.58 -21.80
N VAL A 73 -22.56 67.32 -20.49
CA VAL A 73 -21.27 66.93 -19.89
C VAL A 73 -21.44 65.52 -19.33
N ASN A 74 -20.88 64.56 -20.06
CA ASN A 74 -20.95 63.17 -19.71
C ASN A 74 -20.44 62.89 -18.27
N ARG A 75 -21.26 62.22 -17.47
CA ARG A 75 -20.94 61.77 -16.12
C ARG A 75 -20.48 60.33 -16.13
N THR A 76 -19.64 59.99 -15.19
CA THR A 76 -19.20 58.62 -14.99
C THR A 76 -20.35 57.73 -14.50
N PRO A 77 -20.56 56.56 -15.07
CA PRO A 77 -21.48 55.56 -14.47
C PRO A 77 -21.19 55.33 -12.99
N GLU A 78 -22.21 55.13 -12.19
CA GLU A 78 -22.08 54.92 -10.73
C GLU A 78 -22.45 53.48 -10.33
N ALA A 79 -21.65 52.88 -9.46
CA ALA A 79 -21.98 51.66 -8.77
C ALA A 79 -22.90 51.97 -7.61
N VAL A 80 -24.19 51.61 -7.69
CA VAL A 80 -25.23 52.01 -6.74
C VAL A 80 -25.61 50.86 -5.81
N VAL A 81 -25.84 49.68 -6.37
CA VAL A 81 -26.16 48.49 -5.58
C VAL A 81 -24.91 47.59 -5.57
N PRO A 82 -24.32 47.31 -4.38
CA PRO A 82 -23.21 46.41 -4.30
C PRO A 82 -23.57 45.04 -4.87
N VAL A 83 -22.66 44.43 -5.61
CA VAL A 83 -22.77 43.02 -5.96
C VAL A 83 -22.65 42.18 -4.69
N ASP A 84 -23.46 41.10 -4.58
CA ASP A 84 -23.40 40.21 -3.42
C ASP A 84 -22.02 39.56 -3.31
N ASN A 85 -21.42 39.64 -2.13
CA ASN A 85 -20.08 39.16 -1.87
C ASN A 85 -19.98 38.53 -0.46
N PRO A 86 -19.46 37.29 -0.30
CA PRO A 86 -18.94 36.40 -1.34
C PRO A 86 -20.05 35.60 -2.06
N GLN A 87 -19.74 35.13 -3.26
CA GLN A 87 -20.49 34.08 -3.95
C GLN A 87 -19.81 32.74 -3.72
N GLU A 88 -20.57 31.67 -3.67
CA GLU A 88 -20.03 30.31 -3.43
C GLU A 88 -20.60 29.30 -4.42
N VAL A 89 -19.79 28.37 -4.85
CA VAL A 89 -20.17 27.20 -5.65
C VAL A 89 -19.29 26.02 -5.29
N PHE A 90 -19.88 24.83 -5.26
CA PHE A 90 -19.07 23.59 -5.15
C PHE A 90 -18.52 23.20 -6.49
N GLU A 91 -17.35 22.58 -6.49
CA GLU A 91 -16.81 21.91 -7.68
C GLU A 91 -17.86 20.99 -8.32
N ASN A 92 -17.81 20.86 -9.63
CA ASN A 92 -18.71 20.05 -10.45
C ASN A 92 -20.22 20.41 -10.28
N GLN A 93 -20.54 21.56 -9.66
CA GLN A 93 -21.90 22.08 -9.60
C GLN A 93 -22.09 23.28 -10.52
N ALA A 94 -23.27 23.36 -11.13
CA ALA A 94 -23.61 24.48 -11.98
C ALA A 94 -23.76 25.75 -11.14
N PHE A 95 -23.02 26.81 -11.49
CA PHE A 95 -23.08 28.15 -10.95
C PHE A 95 -23.91 29.04 -11.85
N SER A 96 -24.72 29.90 -11.27
CA SER A 96 -25.43 30.95 -11.99
C SER A 96 -25.69 32.13 -11.03
N TYR A 97 -25.17 33.30 -11.38
CA TYR A 97 -25.33 34.52 -10.62
C TYR A 97 -25.64 35.69 -11.55
N ALA A 98 -26.85 36.30 -11.41
CA ALA A 98 -27.22 37.51 -12.12
C ALA A 98 -26.86 38.72 -11.26
N LEU A 99 -26.25 39.74 -11.87
CA LEU A 99 -26.02 41.02 -11.17
C LEU A 99 -27.34 41.63 -10.73
N PRO A 100 -27.37 42.38 -9.60
CA PRO A 100 -28.55 43.20 -9.25
C PRO A 100 -28.94 44.11 -10.40
N VAL A 101 -30.25 44.28 -10.63
CA VAL A 101 -30.79 45.04 -11.78
C VAL A 101 -30.24 46.47 -11.84
N ASP A 102 -30.00 47.08 -10.68
CA ASP A 102 -29.51 48.47 -10.57
C ASP A 102 -28.05 48.47 -9.98
N ALA A 103 -27.26 47.44 -10.25
CA ALA A 103 -25.86 47.41 -9.77
C ALA A 103 -25.08 48.65 -10.25
N PHE A 104 -25.38 49.13 -11.45
CA PHE A 104 -24.80 50.34 -12.04
C PHE A 104 -25.90 51.17 -12.67
N ILE A 105 -25.77 52.50 -12.54
CA ILE A 105 -26.62 53.45 -13.20
C ILE A 105 -25.79 54.51 -13.90
N ASP A 106 -26.29 55.04 -14.98
CA ASP A 106 -25.79 56.25 -15.63
C ASP A 106 -26.76 57.37 -15.40
N MET A 107 -26.28 58.51 -14.87
CA MET A 107 -27.13 59.63 -14.50
C MET A 107 -27.53 60.47 -15.72
N ASP A 108 -26.87 60.32 -16.85
CA ASP A 108 -27.20 60.97 -18.13
C ASP A 108 -28.14 60.10 -18.96
N GLY A 109 -28.35 58.85 -18.51
CA GLY A 109 -29.20 57.87 -19.17
C GLY A 109 -28.54 57.16 -20.34
N ASP A 110 -27.22 57.20 -20.41
CA ASP A 110 -26.46 56.53 -21.45
C ASP A 110 -26.55 55.01 -21.34
N VAL A 111 -26.48 54.36 -22.48
CA VAL A 111 -26.50 52.88 -22.55
C VAL A 111 -25.21 52.31 -22.07
N LEU A 112 -25.25 51.59 -20.94
CA LEU A 112 -24.09 50.91 -20.37
C LEU A 112 -23.76 49.65 -21.10
N THR A 113 -22.47 49.46 -21.40
CA THR A 113 -21.86 48.21 -21.89
C THR A 113 -21.13 47.53 -20.75
N TYR A 114 -21.34 46.21 -20.61
CA TYR A 114 -20.81 45.41 -19.54
C TYR A 114 -19.66 44.49 -19.99
N THR A 115 -18.61 44.37 -19.19
CA THR A 115 -17.53 43.43 -19.37
C THR A 115 -17.15 42.83 -18.01
N ALA A 116 -16.55 41.61 -18.04
CA ALA A 116 -16.05 40.97 -16.83
C ALA A 116 -14.67 40.38 -17.03
N THR A 117 -13.83 40.50 -16.02
CA THR A 117 -12.47 39.97 -15.95
C THR A 117 -12.19 39.52 -14.51
N LEU A 118 -11.04 38.93 -14.25
CA LEU A 118 -10.53 38.85 -12.90
C LEU A 118 -10.08 40.27 -12.43
N ALA A 119 -9.95 40.44 -11.12
CA ALA A 119 -9.62 41.75 -10.51
C ALA A 119 -8.23 42.27 -10.98
N ASP A 120 -7.31 41.38 -11.33
CA ASP A 120 -6.00 41.70 -11.87
C ASP A 120 -6.03 42.08 -13.36
N GLY A 121 -7.19 41.99 -14.00
CA GLY A 121 -7.40 42.29 -15.42
C GLY A 121 -7.22 41.09 -16.34
N SER A 122 -6.87 39.92 -15.86
CA SER A 122 -6.81 38.71 -16.65
C SER A 122 -8.21 38.21 -17.05
N ALA A 123 -8.28 37.34 -18.06
CA ALA A 123 -9.53 36.73 -18.49
C ALA A 123 -10.13 35.84 -17.39
N LEU A 124 -11.46 35.72 -17.38
CA LEU A 124 -12.14 34.72 -16.56
C LEU A 124 -11.64 33.31 -16.92
N PRO A 125 -11.59 32.36 -15.97
CA PRO A 125 -11.28 30.97 -16.25
C PRO A 125 -12.26 30.38 -17.26
N SER A 126 -11.85 29.39 -18.01
CA SER A 126 -12.63 28.85 -19.15
C SER A 126 -14.01 28.30 -18.78
N TRP A 127 -14.17 27.90 -17.52
CA TRP A 127 -15.44 27.36 -17.01
C TRP A 127 -16.46 28.48 -16.64
N LEU A 128 -16.00 29.73 -16.42
CA LEU A 128 -16.85 30.85 -15.99
C LEU A 128 -17.10 31.82 -17.15
N VAL A 129 -18.35 31.95 -17.55
CA VAL A 129 -18.76 32.83 -18.66
C VAL A 129 -19.65 33.94 -18.12
N PHE A 130 -19.44 35.19 -18.61
CA PHE A 130 -20.31 36.32 -18.34
C PHE A 130 -21.09 36.65 -19.62
N ASP A 131 -22.41 36.61 -19.52
CA ASP A 131 -23.34 37.12 -20.55
C ASP A 131 -23.67 38.59 -20.27
N ALA A 132 -23.11 39.50 -21.06
CA ALA A 132 -23.30 40.95 -20.90
C ALA A 132 -24.75 41.40 -21.18
N ALA A 133 -25.50 40.65 -22.00
CA ALA A 133 -26.88 41.00 -22.34
C ALA A 133 -27.86 40.68 -21.20
N THR A 134 -27.63 39.60 -20.50
CA THR A 134 -28.41 39.17 -19.33
C THR A 134 -27.75 39.55 -18.01
N GLN A 135 -26.52 40.10 -18.07
CA GLN A 135 -25.72 40.47 -16.90
C GLN A 135 -25.52 39.27 -15.93
N THR A 136 -25.35 38.08 -16.49
CA THR A 136 -25.33 36.83 -15.72
C THR A 136 -24.02 36.11 -15.88
N PHE A 137 -23.41 35.73 -14.78
CA PHE A 137 -22.32 34.76 -14.72
C PHE A 137 -22.90 33.36 -14.70
N SER A 138 -22.27 32.42 -15.45
CA SER A 138 -22.66 31.02 -15.43
C SER A 138 -21.47 30.13 -15.76
N GLY A 139 -21.51 28.87 -15.28
CA GLY A 139 -20.50 27.91 -15.58
C GLY A 139 -20.53 26.72 -14.62
N THR A 140 -19.58 25.82 -14.77
CA THR A 140 -19.41 24.67 -13.88
C THR A 140 -17.91 24.49 -13.65
N PRO A 141 -17.39 24.76 -12.44
CA PRO A 141 -16.00 24.54 -12.14
C PRO A 141 -15.68 23.04 -12.12
N SER A 142 -14.50 22.66 -12.57
CA SER A 142 -13.97 21.29 -12.44
C SER A 142 -13.39 21.05 -11.05
N TYR A 143 -12.95 19.83 -10.79
CA TYR A 143 -12.28 19.45 -9.53
C TYR A 143 -10.89 20.11 -9.33
N ASP A 144 -10.34 20.73 -10.38
CA ASP A 144 -9.06 21.47 -10.31
C ASP A 144 -9.24 22.97 -10.05
N ASP A 145 -10.48 23.43 -9.92
CA ASP A 145 -10.80 24.87 -9.91
C ASP A 145 -11.07 25.41 -8.49
N SER A 146 -10.82 24.64 -7.44
CA SER A 146 -11.04 25.08 -6.06
C SER A 146 -10.21 26.31 -5.68
N GLY A 147 -10.82 27.18 -4.90
CA GLY A 147 -10.15 28.41 -4.46
C GLY A 147 -11.04 29.64 -4.57
N VAL A 148 -10.43 30.81 -4.44
CA VAL A 148 -11.13 32.09 -4.48
C VAL A 148 -10.73 32.87 -5.74
N LEU A 149 -11.73 33.24 -6.53
CA LEU A 149 -11.61 34.11 -7.68
C LEU A 149 -12.13 35.51 -7.33
N SER A 150 -11.31 36.54 -7.38
CA SER A 150 -11.78 37.92 -7.33
C SER A 150 -12.20 38.36 -8.72
N VAL A 151 -13.50 38.49 -8.93
CA VAL A 151 -14.15 38.82 -10.21
C VAL A 151 -14.48 40.31 -10.24
N LYS A 152 -14.10 40.96 -11.33
CA LYS A 152 -14.36 42.36 -11.60
C LYS A 152 -15.39 42.52 -12.72
N VAL A 153 -16.43 43.26 -12.46
CA VAL A 153 -17.38 43.74 -13.47
C VAL A 153 -17.09 45.21 -13.77
N MET A 154 -16.95 45.55 -15.01
CA MET A 154 -16.76 46.92 -15.48
C MET A 154 -17.89 47.30 -16.42
N VAL A 155 -18.42 48.50 -16.22
CA VAL A 155 -19.39 49.12 -17.12
C VAL A 155 -18.78 50.34 -17.77
N SER A 156 -19.23 50.65 -18.99
CA SER A 156 -18.82 51.87 -19.73
C SER A 156 -20.02 52.44 -20.48
N ASP A 157 -20.16 53.75 -20.43
CA ASP A 157 -21.05 54.57 -21.25
C ASP A 157 -20.50 54.84 -22.66
N GLY A 158 -19.27 54.38 -22.95
CA GLY A 158 -18.55 54.65 -24.19
C GLY A 158 -17.45 55.70 -24.06
N GLN A 159 -17.42 56.46 -22.97
CA GLN A 159 -16.41 57.50 -22.68
C GLN A 159 -15.72 57.28 -21.35
N LEU A 160 -16.53 56.99 -20.31
CA LEU A 160 -16.09 56.77 -18.93
C LEU A 160 -16.50 55.38 -18.46
N SER A 161 -16.01 54.95 -17.28
CA SER A 161 -16.30 53.61 -16.76
C SER A 161 -16.35 53.58 -15.23
N ALA A 162 -17.08 52.59 -14.71
CA ALA A 162 -17.13 52.22 -13.29
C ALA A 162 -16.96 50.73 -13.13
N GLU A 163 -16.50 50.28 -11.96
CA GLU A 163 -16.26 48.88 -11.68
C GLU A 163 -16.72 48.47 -10.28
N GLN A 164 -17.06 47.18 -10.15
CA GLN A 164 -17.27 46.50 -8.86
C GLN A 164 -16.51 45.17 -8.86
N VAL A 165 -16.11 44.76 -7.66
CA VAL A 165 -15.36 43.47 -7.48
C VAL A 165 -16.13 42.64 -6.45
N PHE A 166 -16.24 41.34 -6.71
CA PHE A 166 -16.76 40.36 -5.76
C PHE A 166 -15.88 39.11 -5.77
N ASP A 167 -15.89 38.38 -4.66
CA ASP A 167 -15.17 37.10 -4.56
C ASP A 167 -16.14 35.94 -4.84
N LEU A 168 -15.72 35.04 -5.71
CA LEU A 168 -16.36 33.76 -5.99
C LEU A 168 -15.49 32.66 -5.42
N THR A 169 -15.96 31.97 -4.39
CA THR A 169 -15.31 30.84 -3.77
C THR A 169 -15.79 29.56 -4.41
N VAL A 170 -14.88 28.83 -5.02
CA VAL A 170 -15.11 27.45 -5.47
C VAL A 170 -14.69 26.53 -4.32
N ILE A 171 -15.68 25.84 -3.77
CA ILE A 171 -15.50 24.95 -2.61
C ILE A 171 -15.08 23.57 -3.10
N ASN A 172 -13.95 23.07 -2.60
CA ASN A 172 -13.45 21.72 -2.90
C ASN A 172 -14.46 20.63 -2.49
N VAL A 173 -14.64 19.63 -3.35
CA VAL A 173 -15.42 18.42 -3.09
C VAL A 173 -14.47 17.23 -3.09
N ASN A 174 -14.11 16.76 -1.91
CA ASN A 174 -13.17 15.66 -1.74
C ASN A 174 -13.50 14.44 -2.60
N GLN A 175 -12.56 14.01 -3.42
CA GLN A 175 -12.58 12.79 -4.22
C GLN A 175 -11.92 11.67 -3.43
N SER A 176 -12.33 10.43 -3.66
CA SER A 176 -11.60 9.31 -3.09
C SER A 176 -10.32 9.04 -3.89
N PRO A 177 -9.25 8.59 -3.22
CA PRO A 177 -8.10 8.05 -3.93
C PRO A 177 -8.50 6.97 -4.93
N GLU A 178 -7.81 6.89 -6.02
CA GLU A 178 -8.02 5.87 -7.06
C GLU A 178 -6.79 4.96 -7.22
N ALA A 179 -7.06 3.66 -7.42
CA ALA A 179 -6.04 2.70 -7.81
C ALA A 179 -5.76 2.83 -9.31
N LEU A 180 -4.59 3.36 -9.68
CA LEU A 180 -4.27 3.65 -11.09
C LEU A 180 -3.45 2.53 -11.73
N VAL A 181 -2.36 2.10 -11.09
CA VAL A 181 -1.50 1.02 -11.59
C VAL A 181 -1.71 -0.21 -10.73
N PRO A 182 -2.14 -1.36 -11.32
CA PRO A 182 -2.29 -2.60 -10.58
C PRO A 182 -0.99 -3.04 -9.93
N LEU A 183 -1.08 -3.62 -8.73
CA LEU A 183 0.05 -4.24 -8.06
C LEU A 183 0.26 -5.65 -8.62
N ASP A 184 1.42 -5.89 -9.21
CA ASP A 184 1.78 -7.20 -9.75
C ASP A 184 2.06 -8.21 -8.63
N ALA A 185 1.74 -9.50 -8.88
CA ALA A 185 2.11 -10.58 -8.00
C ALA A 185 3.63 -10.65 -7.82
N GLN A 186 4.07 -10.94 -6.61
CA GLN A 186 5.47 -11.03 -6.22
C GLN A 186 5.83 -12.45 -5.79
N SER A 187 7.12 -12.76 -5.80
CA SER A 187 7.63 -14.02 -5.27
C SER A 187 9.01 -13.85 -4.64
N THR A 188 9.30 -14.66 -3.64
CA THR A 188 10.60 -14.77 -2.99
C THR A 188 10.81 -16.20 -2.54
N ASN A 189 12.07 -16.63 -2.38
CA ASN A 189 12.38 -17.91 -1.76
C ASN A 189 12.42 -17.75 -0.23
N GLU A 190 12.15 -18.83 0.48
CA GLU A 190 12.47 -18.92 1.91
C GLU A 190 13.94 -18.61 2.16
N GLY A 191 14.27 -18.01 3.29
CA GLY A 191 15.63 -17.64 3.67
C GLY A 191 16.23 -16.49 2.86
N GLU A 192 15.60 -16.00 1.79
CA GLU A 192 16.10 -14.89 0.98
C GLU A 192 15.46 -13.56 1.39
N ALA A 193 16.25 -12.50 1.31
CA ALA A 193 15.76 -11.15 1.59
C ALA A 193 14.82 -10.67 0.47
N PHE A 194 13.59 -10.37 0.83
CA PHE A 194 12.56 -9.81 -0.04
C PHE A 194 12.53 -8.28 0.06
N SER A 195 12.34 -7.61 -1.06
CA SER A 195 12.07 -6.17 -1.10
C SER A 195 11.20 -5.85 -2.32
N TYR A 196 10.07 -5.17 -2.08
CA TYR A 196 9.15 -4.71 -3.12
C TYR A 196 8.69 -3.30 -2.81
N GLN A 197 9.04 -2.35 -3.67
CA GLN A 197 8.54 -0.99 -3.62
C GLN A 197 7.30 -0.88 -4.52
N LEU A 198 6.24 -0.27 -4.00
CA LEU A 198 5.04 0.00 -4.79
C LEU A 198 5.38 0.89 -5.98
N PRO A 199 4.72 0.70 -7.14
CA PRO A 199 4.81 1.65 -8.25
C PRO A 199 4.47 3.08 -7.80
N VAL A 200 5.20 4.06 -8.30
CA VAL A 200 5.02 5.49 -7.90
C VAL A 200 3.58 5.95 -8.07
N ASP A 201 2.91 5.47 -9.13
CA ASP A 201 1.54 5.85 -9.47
C ASP A 201 0.54 4.72 -9.17
N ALA A 202 0.83 3.83 -8.18
CA ALA A 202 -0.08 2.77 -7.79
C ALA A 202 -1.44 3.33 -7.35
N PHE A 203 -1.42 4.50 -6.70
CA PHE A 203 -2.60 5.24 -6.27
C PHE A 203 -2.41 6.72 -6.56
N ILE A 204 -3.48 7.37 -6.96
CA ILE A 204 -3.53 8.83 -7.14
C ILE A 204 -4.74 9.40 -6.39
N ASP A 205 -4.65 10.67 -6.03
CA ASP A 205 -5.75 11.48 -5.55
C ASP A 205 -6.00 12.60 -6.56
N MET A 206 -7.26 12.75 -6.99
CA MET A 206 -7.61 13.74 -8.03
C MET A 206 -7.64 15.16 -7.49
N ASP A 207 -7.80 15.34 -6.18
CA ASP A 207 -7.75 16.64 -5.50
C ASP A 207 -6.31 17.01 -5.10
N GLY A 208 -5.38 16.07 -5.25
CA GLY A 208 -3.99 16.24 -4.88
C GLY A 208 -3.72 16.11 -3.38
N ASP A 209 -4.63 15.47 -2.64
CA ASP A 209 -4.49 15.25 -1.22
C ASP A 209 -3.35 14.29 -0.88
N VAL A 210 -2.76 14.50 0.29
CA VAL A 210 -1.63 13.66 0.74
C VAL A 210 -2.15 12.30 1.19
N LEU A 211 -1.77 11.25 0.46
CA LEU A 211 -2.17 9.89 0.77
C LEU A 211 -1.35 9.29 1.92
N THR A 212 -2.05 8.66 2.86
CA THR A 212 -1.47 7.81 3.90
C THR A 212 -1.64 6.36 3.53
N TYR A 213 -0.59 5.54 3.75
CA TYR A 213 -0.52 4.15 3.33
C TYR A 213 -0.53 3.20 4.52
N THR A 214 -1.26 2.10 4.41
CA THR A 214 -1.25 0.98 5.35
C THR A 214 -1.28 -0.34 4.61
N ALA A 215 -0.77 -1.40 5.24
CA ALA A 215 -0.79 -2.74 4.66
C ALA A 215 -1.22 -3.80 5.70
N THR A 216 -2.01 -4.75 5.23
CA THR A 216 -2.51 -5.90 5.98
C THR A 216 -2.58 -7.13 5.06
N LEU A 217 -2.95 -8.28 5.57
CA LEU A 217 -3.44 -9.36 4.72
C LEU A 217 -4.84 -9.02 4.17
N ALA A 218 -5.26 -9.68 3.10
CA ALA A 218 -6.54 -9.41 2.43
C ALA A 218 -7.75 -9.62 3.34
N ASP A 219 -7.63 -10.52 4.33
CA ASP A 219 -8.67 -10.77 5.34
C ASP A 219 -8.72 -9.71 6.46
N GLY A 220 -7.80 -8.74 6.43
CA GLY A 220 -7.67 -7.68 7.43
C GLY A 220 -6.76 -8.02 8.61
N SER A 221 -6.19 -9.22 8.68
CA SER A 221 -5.21 -9.57 9.71
C SER A 221 -3.87 -8.87 9.47
N ALA A 222 -3.03 -8.81 10.51
CA ALA A 222 -1.70 -8.23 10.42
C ALA A 222 -0.81 -9.03 9.46
N LEU A 223 0.16 -8.36 8.83
CA LEU A 223 1.23 -9.04 8.08
C LEU A 223 1.99 -10.00 9.00
N PRO A 224 2.51 -11.12 8.48
CA PRO A 224 3.37 -12.01 9.26
C PRO A 224 4.60 -11.25 9.78
N SER A 225 5.17 -11.71 10.89
CA SER A 225 6.23 -10.99 11.61
C SER A 225 7.49 -10.73 10.79
N TRP A 226 7.74 -11.54 9.76
CA TRP A 226 8.89 -11.40 8.88
C TRP A 226 8.70 -10.34 7.79
N LEU A 227 7.44 -9.94 7.47
CA LEU A 227 7.11 -8.99 6.40
C LEU A 227 6.72 -7.63 7.00
N VAL A 228 7.49 -6.60 6.70
CA VAL A 228 7.26 -5.22 7.17
C VAL A 228 6.94 -4.32 5.99
N PHE A 229 5.98 -3.43 6.16
CA PHE A 229 5.67 -2.36 5.23
C PHE A 229 6.10 -1.01 5.79
N ASP A 230 7.00 -0.32 5.11
CA ASP A 230 7.37 1.06 5.39
C ASP A 230 6.47 2.00 4.56
N ALA A 231 5.54 2.66 5.23
CA ALA A 231 4.59 3.58 4.60
C ALA A 231 5.25 4.83 4.00
N ALA A 232 6.40 5.28 4.56
CA ALA A 232 7.08 6.47 4.09
C ALA A 232 7.82 6.24 2.75
N THR A 233 8.40 5.06 2.60
CA THR A 233 9.08 4.64 1.36
C THR A 233 8.19 3.79 0.45
N GLN A 234 6.98 3.42 0.93
CA GLN A 234 6.02 2.55 0.25
C GLN A 234 6.65 1.20 -0.13
N THR A 235 7.46 0.64 0.77
CA THR A 235 8.27 -0.53 0.49
C THR A 235 7.96 -1.66 1.47
N PHE A 236 7.68 -2.85 0.93
CA PHE A 236 7.68 -4.11 1.67
C PHE A 236 9.10 -4.64 1.77
N SER A 237 9.46 -5.17 2.92
CA SER A 237 10.75 -5.84 3.12
C SER A 237 10.68 -6.90 4.21
N GLY A 238 11.58 -7.88 4.14
CA GLY A 238 11.68 -8.93 5.14
C GLY A 238 12.41 -10.16 4.63
N THR A 239 12.49 -11.20 5.48
CA THR A 239 13.08 -12.49 5.12
C THR A 239 12.18 -13.58 5.69
N PRO A 240 11.48 -14.35 4.85
CA PRO A 240 10.66 -15.45 5.31
C PRO A 240 11.55 -16.58 5.85
N SER A 241 11.11 -17.25 6.91
CA SER A 241 11.74 -18.47 7.42
C SER A 241 11.32 -19.68 6.59
N TYR A 242 11.93 -20.82 6.86
CA TYR A 242 11.62 -22.10 6.18
C TYR A 242 10.25 -22.69 6.52
N ASP A 243 9.52 -22.09 7.47
CA ASP A 243 8.14 -22.45 7.81
C ASP A 243 7.09 -21.52 7.12
N ASP A 244 7.53 -20.54 6.33
CA ASP A 244 6.67 -19.48 5.80
C ASP A 244 6.24 -19.71 4.34
N SER A 245 6.52 -20.89 3.78
CA SER A 245 6.15 -21.21 2.39
C SER A 245 4.64 -21.13 2.15
N GLY A 246 4.26 -20.61 0.99
CA GLY A 246 2.85 -20.47 0.61
C GLY A 246 2.54 -19.17 -0.10
N VAL A 247 1.26 -18.86 -0.20
CA VAL A 247 0.78 -17.63 -0.84
C VAL A 247 0.12 -16.73 0.20
N LEU A 248 0.61 -15.50 0.29
CA LEU A 248 0.02 -14.42 1.09
C LEU A 248 -0.70 -13.47 0.14
N SER A 249 -2.00 -13.27 0.34
CA SER A 249 -2.72 -12.18 -0.33
C SER A 249 -2.59 -10.92 0.51
N VAL A 250 -1.78 -9.97 0.03
CA VAL A 250 -1.44 -8.72 0.72
C VAL A 250 -2.32 -7.59 0.19
N LYS A 251 -2.92 -6.85 1.11
CA LYS A 251 -3.74 -5.68 0.83
C LYS A 251 -3.00 -4.40 1.22
N VAL A 252 -2.93 -3.46 0.28
CA VAL A 252 -2.50 -2.08 0.51
C VAL A 252 -3.73 -1.20 0.49
N MET A 253 -3.89 -0.39 1.51
CA MET A 253 -4.95 0.61 1.62
C MET A 253 -4.33 2.00 1.72
N VAL A 254 -4.89 2.94 0.96
CA VAL A 254 -4.54 4.35 1.02
C VAL A 254 -5.73 5.18 1.47
N SER A 255 -5.47 6.28 2.16
CA SER A 255 -6.49 7.23 2.59
C SER A 255 -5.98 8.66 2.45
N ASP A 256 -6.86 9.56 1.98
CA ASP A 256 -6.72 11.01 1.97
C ASP A 256 -7.06 11.66 3.33
N GLY A 257 -7.52 10.86 4.30
CA GLY A 257 -7.98 11.30 5.62
C GLY A 257 -9.51 11.31 5.76
N GLN A 258 -10.28 11.23 4.66
CA GLN A 258 -11.73 11.17 4.62
C GLN A 258 -12.25 9.91 3.92
N LEU A 259 -11.67 9.58 2.79
CA LEU A 259 -12.02 8.44 1.93
C LEU A 259 -10.81 7.52 1.76
N SER A 260 -11.00 6.37 1.13
CA SER A 260 -9.92 5.40 0.95
C SER A 260 -10.10 4.54 -0.30
N ALA A 261 -8.98 4.03 -0.81
CA ALA A 261 -8.93 3.02 -1.86
C ALA A 261 -8.01 1.87 -1.45
N GLU A 262 -8.19 0.69 -2.05
CA GLU A 262 -7.37 -0.48 -1.75
C GLU A 262 -6.98 -1.26 -3.00
N GLN A 263 -5.85 -1.94 -2.95
CA GLN A 263 -5.44 -2.95 -3.91
C GLN A 263 -4.90 -4.18 -3.19
N VAL A 264 -5.02 -5.33 -3.83
CA VAL A 264 -4.52 -6.61 -3.33
C VAL A 264 -3.55 -7.20 -4.35
N PHE A 265 -2.45 -7.77 -3.87
CA PHE A 265 -1.53 -8.57 -4.67
C PHE A 265 -1.15 -9.84 -3.93
N ASP A 266 -0.77 -10.87 -4.67
CA ASP A 266 -0.29 -12.12 -4.10
C ASP A 266 1.25 -12.10 -3.98
N LEU A 267 1.75 -12.48 -2.80
CA LEU A 267 3.16 -12.73 -2.53
C LEU A 267 3.34 -14.23 -2.30
N THR A 268 4.04 -14.89 -3.22
CA THR A 268 4.36 -16.30 -3.12
C THR A 268 5.71 -16.49 -2.46
N VAL A 269 5.75 -17.16 -1.31
CA VAL A 269 6.97 -17.64 -0.68
C VAL A 269 7.20 -19.05 -1.17
N ILE A 270 8.29 -19.23 -1.92
CA ILE A 270 8.66 -20.50 -2.56
C ILE A 270 9.47 -21.34 -1.56
N ASN A 271 9.01 -22.58 -1.30
CA ASN A 271 9.74 -23.52 -0.47
C ASN A 271 11.12 -23.83 -1.08
N VAL A 272 12.15 -23.75 -0.26
CA VAL A 272 13.52 -24.13 -0.58
C VAL A 272 13.90 -25.32 0.28
N ASN A 273 13.92 -26.51 -0.33
CA ASN A 273 14.23 -27.76 0.35
C ASN A 273 15.50 -27.67 1.18
N GLN A 274 15.39 -28.03 2.45
CA GLN A 274 16.51 -28.21 3.37
C GLN A 274 16.79 -29.71 3.52
N SER A 275 18.08 -30.08 3.64
CA SER A 275 18.44 -31.45 3.94
C SER A 275 18.08 -31.83 5.36
N PRO A 276 17.67 -33.07 5.63
CA PRO A 276 17.53 -33.57 7.00
C PRO A 276 18.79 -33.32 7.84
N GLU A 277 18.62 -33.08 9.12
CA GLU A 277 19.72 -32.95 10.08
C GLU A 277 19.66 -34.02 11.16
N ALA A 278 20.86 -34.51 11.56
CA ALA A 278 21.03 -35.37 12.71
C ALA A 278 20.99 -34.53 14.00
N LEU A 279 19.96 -34.70 14.80
CA LEU A 279 19.75 -33.83 15.98
C LEU A 279 20.16 -34.52 17.29
N VAL A 280 19.59 -35.70 17.58
CA VAL A 280 19.92 -36.46 18.80
C VAL A 280 20.83 -37.61 18.43
N PRO A 281 22.08 -37.69 18.99
CA PRO A 281 23.00 -38.77 18.71
C PRO A 281 22.42 -40.14 19.08
N LEU A 282 22.72 -41.17 18.28
CA LEU A 282 22.35 -42.55 18.59
C LEU A 282 23.33 -43.11 19.61
N ASP A 283 22.85 -43.57 20.75
CA ASP A 283 23.62 -44.17 21.81
C ASP A 283 24.15 -45.58 21.40
N ALA A 284 25.35 -45.94 21.88
CA ALA A 284 25.86 -47.30 21.77
C ALA A 284 24.91 -48.30 22.44
N GLN A 285 24.71 -49.44 21.77
CA GLN A 285 23.83 -50.52 22.24
C GLN A 285 24.65 -51.77 22.52
N SER A 286 24.12 -52.66 23.33
CA SER A 286 24.68 -53.99 23.56
C SER A 286 23.56 -55.03 23.75
N THR A 287 23.90 -56.27 23.36
CA THR A 287 23.03 -57.42 23.59
C THR A 287 23.91 -58.65 23.78
N ASN A 288 23.42 -59.70 24.48
CA ASN A 288 24.11 -60.97 24.53
C ASN A 288 23.72 -61.85 23.33
N GLU A 289 24.57 -62.71 22.92
CA GLU A 289 24.24 -63.81 22.01
C GLU A 289 23.06 -64.60 22.55
N GLY A 290 22.19 -65.09 21.66
CA GLY A 290 20.99 -65.83 22.01
C GLY A 290 19.86 -65.03 22.67
N GLU A 291 20.07 -63.77 23.00
CA GLU A 291 19.04 -62.90 23.58
C GLU A 291 18.35 -62.03 22.51
N ALA A 292 17.08 -61.77 22.73
CA ALA A 292 16.30 -60.92 21.84
C ALA A 292 16.69 -59.43 22.04
N PHE A 293 17.17 -58.79 20.98
CA PHE A 293 17.51 -57.39 20.93
C PHE A 293 16.37 -56.56 20.36
N SER A 294 16.17 -55.36 20.92
CA SER A 294 15.26 -54.36 20.38
C SER A 294 15.74 -52.97 20.74
N TYR A 295 15.91 -52.11 19.73
CA TYR A 295 16.30 -50.73 19.88
C TYR A 295 15.48 -49.84 18.94
N GLN A 296 14.65 -48.95 19.53
CA GLN A 296 13.95 -47.92 18.79
C GLN A 296 14.78 -46.63 18.76
N LEU A 297 14.89 -46.01 17.58
CA LEU A 297 15.58 -44.75 17.45
C LEU A 297 14.88 -43.68 18.30
N PRO A 298 15.61 -42.72 18.91
CA PRO A 298 15.03 -41.54 19.50
C PRO A 298 14.08 -40.81 18.51
N VAL A 299 12.96 -40.30 18.99
CA VAL A 299 11.95 -39.62 18.16
C VAL A 299 12.57 -38.47 17.36
N ASP A 300 13.52 -37.75 17.97
CA ASP A 300 14.18 -36.61 17.38
C ASP A 300 15.61 -36.93 16.90
N ALA A 301 15.90 -38.21 16.56
CA ALA A 301 17.22 -38.60 16.04
C ALA A 301 17.57 -37.83 14.77
N PHE A 302 16.59 -37.55 13.93
CA PHE A 302 16.68 -36.76 12.72
C PHE A 302 15.50 -35.79 12.65
N ILE A 303 15.76 -34.59 12.18
CA ILE A 303 14.71 -33.57 11.89
C ILE A 303 14.90 -33.07 10.46
N ASP A 304 13.81 -32.58 9.90
CA ASP A 304 13.77 -31.84 8.66
C ASP A 304 13.23 -30.45 8.95
N MET A 305 13.94 -29.41 8.49
CA MET A 305 13.59 -28.01 8.79
C MET A 305 12.38 -27.53 7.98
N ASP A 306 12.07 -28.18 6.85
CA ASP A 306 10.89 -27.92 6.03
C ASP A 306 9.66 -28.70 6.53
N GLY A 307 9.87 -29.59 7.51
CA GLY A 307 8.82 -30.47 8.04
C GLY A 307 8.52 -31.66 7.12
N ASP A 308 9.39 -31.99 6.20
CA ASP A 308 9.22 -33.10 5.28
C ASP A 308 9.20 -34.45 6.01
N VAL A 309 8.39 -35.38 5.51
CA VAL A 309 8.31 -36.73 6.05
C VAL A 309 9.53 -37.55 5.65
N LEU A 310 10.40 -37.88 6.62
CA LEU A 310 11.61 -38.63 6.38
C LEU A 310 11.32 -40.12 6.18
N THR A 311 12.07 -40.71 5.24
CA THR A 311 12.18 -42.16 5.05
C THR A 311 13.50 -42.63 5.58
N TYR A 312 13.54 -43.88 6.14
CA TYR A 312 14.72 -44.38 6.84
C TYR A 312 15.25 -45.66 6.21
N THR A 313 16.59 -45.79 6.17
CA THR A 313 17.26 -47.00 5.80
C THR A 313 18.40 -47.30 6.79
N ALA A 314 18.78 -48.57 6.94
CA ALA A 314 19.89 -48.95 7.77
C ALA A 314 20.80 -49.96 7.08
N THR A 315 22.13 -49.79 7.27
CA THR A 315 23.19 -50.66 6.76
C THR A 315 24.31 -50.74 7.80
N LEU A 316 25.34 -51.55 7.54
CA LEU A 316 26.61 -51.39 8.25
C LEU A 316 27.34 -50.12 7.78
N ALA A 317 28.29 -49.63 8.56
CA ALA A 317 29.02 -48.39 8.28
C ALA A 317 29.76 -48.40 6.95
N ASP A 318 30.17 -49.56 6.49
CA ASP A 318 30.85 -49.78 5.20
C ASP A 318 29.87 -49.83 4.00
N GLY A 319 28.55 -49.71 4.28
CA GLY A 319 27.50 -49.79 3.28
C GLY A 319 27.00 -51.20 2.97
N SER A 320 27.56 -52.24 3.59
CA SER A 320 27.05 -53.59 3.46
C SER A 320 25.72 -53.79 4.18
N ALA A 321 24.98 -54.84 3.80
CA ALA A 321 23.72 -55.17 4.46
C ALA A 321 23.90 -55.51 5.93
N LEU A 322 22.90 -55.25 6.75
CA LEU A 322 22.85 -55.75 8.14
C LEU A 322 22.97 -57.30 8.15
N PRO A 323 23.57 -57.91 9.19
CA PRO A 323 23.58 -59.33 9.34
C PRO A 323 22.16 -59.89 9.37
N SER A 324 21.97 -61.14 8.93
CA SER A 324 20.66 -61.73 8.71
C SER A 324 19.76 -61.80 9.97
N TRP A 325 20.36 -61.77 11.14
CA TRP A 325 19.64 -61.77 12.41
C TRP A 325 19.13 -60.39 12.84
N LEU A 326 19.68 -59.29 12.30
CA LEU A 326 19.34 -57.91 12.66
C LEU A 326 18.48 -57.30 11.57
N VAL A 327 17.24 -56.93 11.91
CA VAL A 327 16.27 -56.31 11.00
C VAL A 327 15.96 -54.89 11.47
N PHE A 328 15.90 -53.97 10.54
CA PHE A 328 15.45 -52.60 10.77
C PHE A 328 14.04 -52.38 10.15
N ASP A 329 13.07 -52.10 10.98
CA ASP A 329 11.73 -51.66 10.55
C ASP A 329 11.73 -50.15 10.40
N ALA A 330 11.75 -49.66 9.17
CA ALA A 330 11.76 -48.22 8.84
C ALA A 330 10.47 -47.49 9.29
N ALA A 331 9.33 -48.17 9.34
CA ALA A 331 8.06 -47.54 9.73
C ALA A 331 7.97 -47.27 11.24
N THR A 332 8.49 -48.17 12.05
CA THR A 332 8.58 -48.02 13.50
C THR A 332 9.92 -47.49 13.98
N GLN A 333 10.90 -47.34 13.03
CA GLN A 333 12.29 -46.92 13.30
C GLN A 333 12.96 -47.81 14.37
N THR A 334 12.72 -49.13 14.30
CA THR A 334 13.10 -50.07 15.33
C THR A 334 14.00 -51.16 14.75
N PHE A 335 15.16 -51.36 15.38
CA PHE A 335 16.00 -52.53 15.17
C PHE A 335 15.49 -53.66 16.03
N SER A 336 15.49 -54.89 15.50
CA SER A 336 15.13 -56.08 16.26
C SER A 336 15.81 -57.34 15.70
N GLY A 337 16.03 -58.32 16.55
CA GLY A 337 16.58 -59.61 16.15
C GLY A 337 17.14 -60.41 17.30
N THR A 338 17.73 -61.58 17.00
CA THR A 338 18.38 -62.42 17.99
C THR A 338 19.71 -62.93 17.38
N PRO A 339 20.86 -62.45 17.86
CA PRO A 339 22.14 -62.91 17.35
C PRO A 339 22.36 -64.40 17.75
N SER A 340 22.94 -65.13 16.86
CA SER A 340 23.39 -66.50 17.15
C SER A 340 24.69 -66.47 17.97
N TYR A 341 25.11 -67.59 18.45
CA TYR A 341 26.35 -67.75 19.24
C TYR A 341 27.64 -67.57 18.40
N ASP A 342 27.52 -67.39 17.08
CA ASP A 342 28.64 -67.10 16.16
C ASP A 342 28.68 -65.60 15.78
N ASP A 343 27.87 -64.81 16.34
CA ASP A 343 27.70 -63.37 15.93
C ASP A 343 28.37 -62.39 16.91
N ALA A 344 29.17 -62.88 17.87
CA ALA A 344 29.88 -62.02 18.81
C ALA A 344 30.80 -61.01 18.13
N GLY A 345 30.77 -59.77 18.66
CA GLY A 345 31.61 -58.68 18.17
C GLY A 345 30.88 -57.36 18.04
N VAL A 346 31.59 -56.32 17.59
CA VAL A 346 31.06 -54.98 17.47
C VAL A 346 30.63 -54.66 16.04
N LEU A 347 29.38 -54.36 15.85
CA LEU A 347 28.80 -53.89 14.60
C LEU A 347 28.75 -52.35 14.62
N ALA A 348 29.28 -51.70 13.60
CA ALA A 348 29.06 -50.30 13.35
C ALA A 348 27.82 -50.15 12.43
N VAL A 349 26.73 -49.74 12.97
CA VAL A 349 25.45 -49.59 12.26
C VAL A 349 25.26 -48.17 11.83
N LYS A 350 24.89 -47.96 10.55
CA LYS A 350 24.54 -46.65 9.97
C LYS A 350 23.06 -46.57 9.70
N VAL A 351 22.45 -45.48 10.12
CA VAL A 351 21.07 -45.09 9.80
C VAL A 351 21.13 -43.89 8.91
N VAL A 352 20.33 -43.86 7.84
CA VAL A 352 20.21 -42.77 6.91
C VAL A 352 18.75 -42.35 6.88
N ALA A 353 18.47 -41.08 7.16
CA ALA A 353 17.19 -40.41 6.97
C ALA A 353 17.20 -39.64 5.63
N ILE A 354 16.16 -39.78 4.82
CA ILE A 354 16.07 -39.24 3.46
C ILE A 354 14.77 -38.51 3.32
N ASP A 355 14.82 -37.27 2.82
CA ASP A 355 13.63 -36.45 2.51
C ASP A 355 12.98 -36.86 1.17
N PRO A 356 11.80 -36.28 0.82
CA PRO A 356 11.13 -36.59 -0.46
C PRO A 356 11.89 -36.12 -1.71
N LYS A 357 12.88 -35.22 -1.56
CA LYS A 357 13.71 -34.71 -2.67
C LYS A 357 15.00 -35.57 -2.88
N GLY A 358 15.33 -36.43 -1.92
CA GLY A 358 16.47 -37.32 -1.96
C GLY A 358 17.70 -36.78 -1.24
N GLU A 359 17.57 -35.65 -0.53
CA GLU A 359 18.62 -35.17 0.37
C GLU A 359 18.63 -36.04 1.64
N SER A 360 19.79 -36.16 2.33
CA SER A 360 19.90 -37.12 3.42
C SER A 360 20.87 -36.71 4.52
N ALA A 361 20.59 -37.19 5.73
CA ALA A 361 21.51 -37.19 6.87
C ALA A 361 21.77 -38.59 7.36
N GLU A 362 22.96 -38.81 7.95
CA GLU A 362 23.33 -40.12 8.48
C GLU A 362 23.84 -40.04 9.91
N GLN A 363 23.60 -41.10 10.66
CA GLN A 363 24.18 -41.32 11.99
C GLN A 363 24.69 -42.75 12.12
N LEU A 364 25.73 -42.93 12.95
CA LEU A 364 26.29 -44.24 13.28
C LEU A 364 26.13 -44.50 14.78
N PHE A 365 25.86 -45.75 15.11
CA PHE A 365 25.99 -46.25 16.47
C PHE A 365 26.71 -47.61 16.48
N SER A 366 27.32 -47.96 17.61
CA SER A 366 27.90 -49.28 17.82
C SER A 366 26.88 -50.20 18.48
N LEU A 367 26.79 -51.43 17.97
CA LEU A 367 26.07 -52.51 18.61
C LEU A 367 27.08 -53.61 19.00
N ASP A 368 27.30 -53.80 20.29
CA ASP A 368 28.20 -54.81 20.85
C ASP A 368 27.41 -56.07 21.14
N VAL A 369 27.71 -57.14 20.37
CA VAL A 369 27.16 -58.48 20.64
C VAL A 369 28.16 -59.20 21.54
N ILE A 370 27.76 -59.35 22.79
CA ILE A 370 28.59 -59.91 23.87
C ILE A 370 28.57 -61.45 23.76
N ASP A 371 29.77 -62.03 23.69
CA ASP A 371 29.97 -63.47 23.71
C ASP A 371 29.43 -64.07 25.02
N VAL A 372 28.67 -65.14 24.89
CA VAL A 372 28.11 -65.88 26.00
C VAL A 372 28.73 -67.26 26.03
N ASN A 373 29.69 -67.44 26.92
CA ASN A 373 30.40 -68.71 27.09
C ASN A 373 29.44 -69.87 27.32
N ARG A 374 29.57 -70.92 26.49
CA ARG A 374 28.85 -72.17 26.60
C ARG A 374 29.71 -73.27 27.21
N ALA A 375 29.07 -74.20 27.91
CA ALA A 375 29.86 -75.36 28.43
C ALA A 375 30.22 -76.32 27.33
N PRO A 376 31.45 -76.88 27.35
CA PRO A 376 31.83 -77.95 26.41
C PRO A 376 30.84 -79.07 26.36
N GLU A 377 30.62 -79.62 25.16
CA GLU A 377 29.69 -80.75 24.95
C GLU A 377 30.47 -82.03 24.56
N ALA A 378 29.99 -83.12 25.12
CA ALA A 378 30.52 -84.49 24.72
C ALA A 378 29.78 -84.90 23.43
N VAL A 379 30.50 -84.98 22.31
CA VAL A 379 29.88 -85.19 20.98
C VAL A 379 30.13 -86.61 20.50
N VAL A 380 31.36 -87.11 20.68
CA VAL A 380 31.71 -88.46 20.24
C VAL A 380 31.84 -89.33 21.50
N PRO A 381 31.03 -90.41 21.64
CA PRO A 381 31.20 -91.33 22.76
C PRO A 381 32.63 -91.96 22.78
N VAL A 382 33.24 -91.99 23.94
CA VAL A 382 34.44 -92.78 24.17
C VAL A 382 34.11 -94.26 24.12
N ASP A 383 34.91 -95.02 23.47
CA ASP A 383 34.68 -96.47 23.38
C ASP A 383 34.64 -97.10 24.78
N ASN A 384 33.60 -97.90 25.05
CA ASN A 384 33.40 -98.48 26.36
C ASN A 384 32.80 -99.92 26.22
N PRO A 385 33.36 -100.97 26.83
CA PRO A 385 34.52 -100.97 27.75
C PRO A 385 35.87 -101.02 27.06
N GLN A 386 36.92 -100.45 27.69
CA GLN A 386 38.31 -100.72 27.36
C GLN A 386 38.82 -101.93 28.17
N GLU A 387 39.58 -102.86 27.54
CA GLU A 387 40.12 -104.11 28.19
C GLU A 387 41.60 -104.05 28.16
N VAL A 388 42.26 -104.49 29.25
CA VAL A 388 43.72 -104.66 29.39
C VAL A 388 44.01 -105.85 30.30
N PHE A 389 44.98 -106.70 29.98
CA PHE A 389 45.42 -107.80 30.80
C PHE A 389 46.44 -107.34 31.86
N GLU A 390 46.43 -107.98 33.00
CA GLU A 390 47.46 -107.77 34.03
C GLU A 390 48.90 -107.86 33.46
N SER A 391 49.79 -106.95 33.88
CA SER A 391 51.18 -106.85 33.46
C SER A 391 51.35 -106.44 32.01
N GLN A 392 50.32 -106.00 31.32
CA GLN A 392 50.44 -105.41 29.95
C GLN A 392 50.28 -103.90 29.99
N ALA A 393 50.99 -103.23 29.05
CA ALA A 393 50.89 -101.80 28.89
C ALA A 393 49.52 -101.45 28.29
N PHE A 394 48.82 -100.48 28.91
CA PHE A 394 47.60 -99.91 28.40
C PHE A 394 47.87 -98.57 27.76
N ASN A 395 47.29 -98.32 26.58
CA ASN A 395 47.32 -97.04 25.93
C ASN A 395 46.01 -96.89 25.17
N TYR A 396 45.24 -95.84 25.52
CA TYR A 396 44.03 -95.49 24.84
C TYR A 396 44.00 -94.00 24.61
N GLN A 397 43.83 -93.60 23.36
CA GLN A 397 43.66 -92.21 22.96
C GLN A 397 42.15 -91.91 22.86
N ILE A 398 41.69 -90.89 23.59
CA ILE A 398 40.31 -90.37 23.46
C ILE A 398 40.19 -89.81 22.07
N PRO A 399 39.04 -90.02 21.35
CA PRO A 399 38.79 -89.34 20.06
C PRO A 399 39.06 -87.87 20.15
N VAL A 400 39.75 -87.29 19.15
CA VAL A 400 40.12 -85.87 19.14
C VAL A 400 38.91 -84.97 19.27
N ASP A 401 37.79 -85.43 18.74
CA ASP A 401 36.52 -84.66 18.72
C ASP A 401 35.52 -85.20 19.81
N ALA A 402 35.98 -85.88 20.87
CA ALA A 402 35.11 -86.39 21.93
C ALA A 402 34.38 -85.30 22.66
N PHE A 403 35.02 -84.16 22.79
CA PHE A 403 34.39 -82.93 23.38
C PHE A 403 34.67 -81.79 22.42
N ILE A 404 33.69 -80.98 22.25
CA ILE A 404 33.76 -79.72 21.51
C ILE A 404 33.31 -78.55 22.39
N ASP A 405 33.91 -77.40 22.20
CA ASP A 405 33.41 -76.12 22.68
C ASP A 405 32.80 -75.38 21.51
N MET A 406 31.55 -74.95 21.65
CA MET A 406 30.82 -74.35 20.57
C MET A 406 31.20 -72.87 20.40
N ASP A 407 31.92 -72.25 21.36
CA ASP A 407 32.47 -70.91 21.30
C ASP A 407 33.92 -70.89 20.77
N GLY A 408 34.46 -72.10 20.58
CA GLY A 408 35.85 -72.32 20.04
C GLY A 408 36.92 -72.16 21.10
N ASP A 409 36.59 -72.26 22.36
CA ASP A 409 37.51 -72.15 23.46
C ASP A 409 38.49 -73.41 23.50
N VAL A 410 39.67 -73.12 23.96
CA VAL A 410 40.67 -74.20 24.10
C VAL A 410 40.35 -75.06 25.34
N LEU A 411 39.93 -76.31 25.12
CA LEU A 411 39.63 -77.24 26.19
C LEU A 411 40.85 -77.74 26.94
N THR A 412 40.74 -77.81 28.26
CA THR A 412 41.65 -78.47 29.14
C THR A 412 41.04 -79.78 29.64
N TYR A 413 41.76 -80.84 29.66
CA TYR A 413 41.26 -82.16 29.98
C TYR A 413 41.82 -82.63 31.31
N THR A 414 40.97 -83.25 32.08
CA THR A 414 41.34 -83.97 33.32
C THR A 414 40.63 -85.29 33.36
N ALA A 415 41.24 -86.29 33.97
CA ALA A 415 40.65 -87.60 34.13
C ALA A 415 40.70 -88.06 35.61
N THR A 416 39.53 -88.58 36.06
CA THR A 416 39.36 -89.14 37.41
C THR A 416 38.57 -90.43 37.31
N LEU A 417 38.56 -91.23 38.41
CA LEU A 417 37.62 -92.35 38.51
C LEU A 417 36.15 -91.77 38.62
N ALA A 418 35.16 -92.62 38.36
CA ALA A 418 33.74 -92.23 38.33
C ALA A 418 33.21 -91.66 39.67
N ASP A 419 33.84 -92.01 40.79
CA ASP A 419 33.56 -91.47 42.11
C ASP A 419 34.29 -90.19 42.45
N GLY A 420 35.04 -89.64 41.48
CA GLY A 420 35.85 -88.44 41.61
C GLY A 420 37.23 -88.61 42.24
N SER A 421 37.60 -89.80 42.61
CA SER A 421 38.95 -90.07 43.16
C SER A 421 40.02 -90.08 42.06
N ALA A 422 41.26 -89.89 42.47
CA ALA A 422 42.43 -89.91 41.55
C ALA A 422 42.58 -91.23 40.83
N LEU A 423 43.08 -91.15 39.59
CA LEU A 423 43.44 -92.35 38.84
C LEU A 423 44.51 -93.20 39.64
N PRO A 424 44.47 -94.54 39.54
CA PRO A 424 45.45 -95.35 40.18
C PRO A 424 46.85 -95.04 39.62
N SER A 425 47.93 -95.27 40.42
CA SER A 425 49.26 -94.80 40.09
C SER A 425 49.90 -95.45 38.81
N TRP A 426 49.30 -96.47 38.26
CA TRP A 426 49.70 -97.10 37.01
C TRP A 426 49.05 -96.56 35.77
N LEU A 427 47.93 -95.74 35.94
CA LEU A 427 47.19 -95.14 34.84
C LEU A 427 47.46 -93.65 34.85
N VAL A 428 48.07 -93.14 33.81
CA VAL A 428 48.34 -91.70 33.63
C VAL A 428 47.52 -91.17 32.48
N PHE A 429 46.99 -89.95 32.63
CA PHE A 429 46.33 -89.20 31.59
C PHE A 429 47.22 -88.01 31.25
N ASP A 430 47.68 -87.95 29.97
CA ASP A 430 48.48 -86.81 29.40
C ASP A 430 47.65 -85.89 28.54
#